data_a6176b9b3e2e1100b38a55e7e6972029
#
_entry.id   a6176b9b3e2e1100b38a55e7e6972029
#
_cell.length_a   1.000
_cell.length_b   1.000
_cell.length_c   1.000
_cell.angle_alpha   90.00
_cell.angle_beta   90.00
_cell.angle_gamma   90.00
#
_symmetry.space_group_name_H-M   'P 1'
#
loop_
_entity.id
_entity.type
_entity.pdbx_description
1 polymer ?
#
loop_
_entity_poly.entity_id
_entity_poly.type
_entity_poly.pdbx_seq_one_letter_code
_entity_poly.pdbx_strand_id
1 'polypeptide(L)'
;WQSLARAEPIDVFPMLRPFAIGLCIMFFPTVVLGTINSILSPVVQGTAKMLEAETLDMNRYREQKDKLEYEAMVRNPETAYLVSNEEFVKQLEELGWSPSDMVTMAGMYIDRGMYNMKKNIRDFFREILELLFQAAALVIDTVRTFFLVVLAILGPIAFALSVWDGFQNTLTQWICRYIQVY
;
A
#
# COMPACT_ATOMS: atom_id res chain seq x y z
N TRP A 1 -33.74 11.45 46.07
CA TRP A 1 -34.37 12.36 47.03
C TRP A 1 -35.30 13.37 46.34
N GLN A 2 -34.91 13.99 45.25
CA GLN A 2 -35.73 15.01 44.53
C GLN A 2 -36.98 14.39 43.89
N SER A 3 -36.90 13.19 43.32
CA SER A 3 -38.04 12.49 42.73
C SER A 3 -39.06 12.04 43.80
N LEU A 4 -38.61 11.61 45.00
CA LEU A 4 -39.48 11.26 46.09
C LEU A 4 -40.19 12.52 46.68
N ALA A 5 -39.51 13.67 46.68
CA ALA A 5 -40.08 14.93 47.22
C ALA A 5 -41.07 15.59 46.27
N ARG A 6 -40.98 15.35 44.96
CA ARG A 6 -41.80 16.01 43.91
C ARG A 6 -42.84 15.10 43.26
N ALA A 7 -42.89 13.81 43.64
CA ALA A 7 -43.74 12.83 42.97
C ALA A 7 -43.57 12.76 41.46
N GLU A 8 -42.37 13.13 40.97
CA GLU A 8 -42.00 12.99 39.54
C GLU A 8 -41.59 11.57 39.22
N PRO A 9 -41.92 11.06 38.02
CA PRO A 9 -41.47 9.70 37.61
C PRO A 9 -39.94 9.70 37.59
N ILE A 10 -39.36 8.62 38.12
CA ILE A 10 -37.91 8.42 38.16
C ILE A 10 -37.41 8.33 36.74
N ASP A 11 -36.63 9.29 36.32
CA ASP A 11 -35.95 9.23 35.02
C ASP A 11 -34.76 8.25 35.10
N VAL A 12 -34.94 7.08 34.53
CA VAL A 12 -33.96 6.01 34.55
C VAL A 12 -32.83 6.19 33.53
N PHE A 13 -33.07 7.04 32.53
CA PHE A 13 -32.11 7.29 31.44
C PHE A 13 -30.74 7.82 31.91
N PRO A 14 -30.67 8.83 32.83
CA PRO A 14 -29.40 9.31 33.33
C PRO A 14 -28.56 8.25 34.07
N MET A 15 -29.21 7.22 34.65
CA MET A 15 -28.52 6.14 35.37
C MET A 15 -28.03 5.04 34.42
N LEU A 16 -28.71 4.82 33.29
CA LEU A 16 -28.34 3.80 32.31
C LEU A 16 -27.03 4.13 31.58
N ARG A 17 -26.75 5.40 31.33
CA ARG A 17 -25.57 5.86 30.62
C ARG A 17 -24.24 5.46 31.31
N PRO A 18 -23.99 5.82 32.59
CA PRO A 18 -22.76 5.42 33.27
C PRO A 18 -22.66 3.89 33.44
N PHE A 19 -23.78 3.18 33.59
CA PHE A 19 -23.80 1.73 33.66
C PHE A 19 -23.39 1.09 32.31
N ALA A 20 -23.94 1.55 31.20
CA ALA A 20 -23.58 1.08 29.86
C ALA A 20 -22.10 1.33 29.53
N ILE A 21 -21.59 2.54 29.87
CA ILE A 21 -20.18 2.89 29.68
C ILE A 21 -19.29 2.00 30.57
N GLY A 22 -19.68 1.74 31.82
CA GLY A 22 -18.97 0.82 32.71
C GLY A 22 -18.85 -0.60 32.13
N LEU A 23 -19.93 -1.14 31.55
CA LEU A 23 -19.90 -2.42 30.84
C LEU A 23 -18.95 -2.36 29.61
N CYS A 24 -18.99 -1.29 28.83
CA CYS A 24 -18.09 -1.11 27.70
C CYS A 24 -16.63 -1.07 28.12
N ILE A 25 -16.30 -0.45 29.26
CA ILE A 25 -14.93 -0.45 29.82
C ILE A 25 -14.52 -1.87 30.25
N MET A 26 -15.41 -2.59 30.92
CA MET A 26 -15.13 -3.94 31.41
C MET A 26 -14.85 -4.94 30.26
N PHE A 27 -15.59 -4.82 29.16
CA PHE A 27 -15.46 -5.67 27.98
C PHE A 27 -14.81 -4.92 26.80
N PHE A 28 -13.97 -3.92 27.09
CA PHE A 28 -13.42 -3.02 26.06
C PHE A 28 -12.76 -3.74 24.88
N PRO A 29 -11.86 -4.73 25.08
CA PRO A 29 -11.20 -5.39 23.96
C PRO A 29 -12.16 -6.18 23.06
N THR A 30 -13.15 -6.84 23.65
CA THR A 30 -14.07 -7.71 22.92
C THR A 30 -15.26 -6.97 22.34
N VAL A 31 -15.89 -6.10 23.12
CA VAL A 31 -17.10 -5.39 22.69
C VAL A 31 -16.76 -4.18 21.85
N VAL A 32 -15.89 -3.28 22.33
CA VAL A 32 -15.62 -2.03 21.63
C VAL A 32 -14.68 -2.25 20.46
N LEU A 33 -13.48 -2.77 20.69
CA LEU A 33 -12.51 -2.99 19.62
C LEU A 33 -12.96 -4.08 18.65
N GLY A 34 -13.55 -5.16 19.16
CA GLY A 34 -14.09 -6.24 18.32
C GLY A 34 -15.17 -5.77 17.38
N THR A 35 -16.11 -4.95 17.85
CA THR A 35 -17.19 -4.39 17.00
C THR A 35 -16.64 -3.42 15.94
N ILE A 36 -15.78 -2.50 16.34
CA ILE A 36 -15.19 -1.52 15.41
C ILE A 36 -14.36 -2.25 14.34
N ASN A 37 -13.51 -3.18 14.73
CA ASN A 37 -12.69 -3.95 13.81
C ASN A 37 -13.53 -4.83 12.87
N SER A 38 -14.61 -5.42 13.36
CA SER A 38 -15.51 -6.22 12.51
C SER A 38 -16.21 -5.40 11.44
N ILE A 39 -16.53 -4.14 11.74
CA ILE A 39 -17.14 -3.21 10.76
C ILE A 39 -16.10 -2.69 9.76
N LEU A 40 -14.89 -2.37 10.22
CA LEU A 40 -13.85 -1.78 9.39
C LEU A 40 -13.07 -2.81 8.56
N SER A 41 -12.91 -4.03 9.06
CA SER A 41 -12.16 -5.09 8.38
C SER A 41 -12.62 -5.37 6.94
N PRO A 42 -13.91 -5.49 6.62
CA PRO A 42 -14.36 -5.70 5.23
C PRO A 42 -13.97 -4.54 4.30
N VAL A 43 -13.99 -3.31 4.81
CA VAL A 43 -13.63 -2.10 4.04
C VAL A 43 -12.14 -2.14 3.70
N VAL A 44 -11.30 -2.39 4.70
CA VAL A 44 -9.83 -2.47 4.52
C VAL A 44 -9.46 -3.64 3.61
N GLN A 45 -10.08 -4.82 3.80
CA GLN A 45 -9.84 -5.96 2.91
C GLN A 45 -10.33 -5.71 1.48
N GLY A 46 -11.45 -5.02 1.31
CA GLY A 46 -11.97 -4.63 0.00
C GLY A 46 -11.02 -3.69 -0.74
N THR A 47 -10.53 -2.66 -0.06
CA THR A 47 -9.55 -1.72 -0.65
C THR A 47 -8.20 -2.39 -0.92
N ALA A 48 -7.73 -3.29 -0.06
CA ALA A 48 -6.51 -4.07 -0.29
C ALA A 48 -6.62 -4.96 -1.54
N LYS A 49 -7.75 -5.64 -1.73
CA LYS A 49 -8.01 -6.46 -2.93
C LYS A 49 -8.08 -5.62 -4.20
N MET A 50 -8.66 -4.42 -4.15
CA MET A 50 -8.68 -3.50 -5.29
C MET A 50 -7.26 -3.06 -5.66
N LEU A 51 -6.44 -2.71 -4.68
CA LEU A 51 -5.05 -2.33 -4.90
C LEU A 51 -4.23 -3.49 -5.47
N GLU A 52 -4.42 -4.70 -4.95
CA GLU A 52 -3.75 -5.90 -5.46
C GLU A 52 -4.13 -6.18 -6.92
N ALA A 53 -5.41 -6.10 -7.28
CA ALA A 53 -5.88 -6.27 -8.64
C ALA A 53 -5.28 -5.23 -9.60
N GLU A 54 -5.25 -3.96 -9.20
CA GLU A 54 -4.63 -2.87 -9.97
C GLU A 54 -3.12 -3.09 -10.17
N THR A 55 -2.43 -3.54 -9.13
CA THR A 55 -0.99 -3.83 -9.19
C THR A 55 -0.69 -5.01 -10.11
N LEU A 56 -1.51 -6.07 -10.09
CA LEU A 56 -1.39 -7.20 -10.99
C LEU A 56 -1.62 -6.79 -12.44
N ASP A 57 -2.61 -5.93 -12.73
CA ASP A 57 -2.87 -5.43 -14.07
C ASP A 57 -1.73 -4.56 -14.59
N MET A 58 -1.14 -3.70 -13.74
CA MET A 58 0.03 -2.91 -14.08
C MET A 58 1.25 -3.79 -14.41
N ASN A 59 1.48 -4.85 -13.68
CA ASN A 59 2.59 -5.77 -13.94
C ASN A 59 2.38 -6.54 -15.26
N ARG A 60 1.16 -7.00 -15.53
CA ARG A 60 0.80 -7.61 -16.82
C ARG A 60 0.99 -6.64 -17.99
N TYR A 61 0.53 -5.40 -17.81
CA TYR A 61 0.71 -4.36 -18.83
C TYR A 61 2.19 -4.09 -19.13
N ARG A 62 3.03 -4.03 -18.10
CA ARG A 62 4.49 -3.86 -18.26
C ARG A 62 5.11 -5.04 -19.02
N GLU A 63 4.77 -6.26 -18.64
CA GLU A 63 5.25 -7.45 -19.31
C GLU A 63 4.83 -7.51 -20.79
N GLN A 64 3.59 -7.15 -21.09
CA GLN A 64 3.10 -7.06 -22.46
C GLN A 64 3.82 -5.97 -23.25
N LYS A 65 4.03 -4.81 -22.63
CA LYS A 65 4.79 -3.71 -23.24
C LYS A 65 6.23 -4.12 -23.55
N ASP A 66 6.92 -4.74 -22.59
CA ASP A 66 8.31 -5.18 -22.77
C ASP A 66 8.41 -6.26 -23.88
N LYS A 67 7.42 -7.16 -23.99
CA LYS A 67 7.32 -8.14 -25.10
C LYS A 67 7.09 -7.46 -26.45
N LEU A 68 6.15 -6.52 -26.52
CA LEU A 68 5.87 -5.78 -27.76
C LEU A 68 7.06 -4.93 -28.20
N GLU A 69 7.77 -4.30 -27.26
CA GLU A 69 8.99 -3.53 -27.53
C GLU A 69 10.08 -4.47 -28.10
N TYR A 70 10.27 -5.63 -27.50
CA TYR A 70 11.20 -6.64 -27.98
C TYR A 70 10.83 -7.15 -29.40
N GLU A 71 9.57 -7.51 -29.63
CA GLU A 71 9.09 -7.96 -30.94
C GLU A 71 9.22 -6.87 -32.02
N ALA A 72 8.92 -5.62 -31.67
CA ALA A 72 9.08 -4.49 -32.57
C ALA A 72 10.56 -4.27 -32.97
N MET A 73 11.47 -4.42 -31.98
CA MET A 73 12.91 -4.30 -32.24
C MET A 73 13.44 -5.47 -33.09
N VAL A 74 13.00 -6.70 -32.87
CA VAL A 74 13.38 -7.87 -33.67
C VAL A 74 12.87 -7.75 -35.11
N ARG A 75 11.69 -7.15 -35.31
CA ARG A 75 11.09 -6.97 -36.64
C ARG A 75 11.78 -5.88 -37.47
N ASN A 76 12.43 -4.93 -36.84
CA ASN A 76 13.16 -3.88 -37.54
C ASN A 76 14.62 -4.29 -37.77
N PRO A 77 15.07 -4.43 -39.02
CA PRO A 77 16.45 -4.84 -39.34
C PRO A 77 17.53 -3.96 -38.74
N GLU A 78 17.23 -2.66 -38.54
CA GLU A 78 18.17 -1.69 -37.96
C GLU A 78 18.38 -1.86 -36.45
N THR A 79 17.45 -2.52 -35.75
CA THR A 79 17.52 -2.68 -34.30
C THR A 79 17.54 -4.14 -33.85
N ALA A 80 17.28 -5.08 -34.76
CA ALA A 80 17.24 -6.51 -34.48
C ALA A 80 18.53 -7.05 -33.86
N TYR A 81 19.69 -6.57 -34.35
CA TYR A 81 21.01 -6.96 -33.85
C TYR A 81 21.26 -6.53 -32.39
N LEU A 82 20.55 -5.52 -31.89
CA LEU A 82 20.67 -5.06 -30.50
C LEU A 82 20.09 -6.07 -29.51
N VAL A 83 19.01 -6.76 -29.90
CA VAL A 83 18.19 -7.61 -29.00
C VAL A 83 18.31 -9.11 -29.32
N SER A 84 18.52 -9.48 -30.61
CA SER A 84 18.65 -10.87 -31.04
C SER A 84 20.12 -11.25 -31.26
N ASN A 85 20.53 -12.39 -30.68
CA ASN A 85 21.87 -12.94 -30.93
C ASN A 85 22.03 -13.47 -32.35
N GLU A 86 20.98 -14.06 -32.90
CA GLU A 86 21.00 -14.65 -34.25
C GLU A 86 21.18 -13.58 -35.31
N GLU A 87 20.41 -12.49 -35.23
CA GLU A 87 20.53 -11.36 -36.15
C GLU A 87 21.86 -10.63 -36.01
N PHE A 88 22.38 -10.55 -34.80
CA PHE A 88 23.68 -9.95 -34.55
C PHE A 88 24.81 -10.76 -35.22
N VAL A 89 24.82 -12.07 -35.03
CA VAL A 89 25.83 -12.95 -35.66
C VAL A 89 25.70 -12.93 -37.18
N LYS A 90 24.48 -13.00 -37.72
CA LYS A 90 24.20 -12.92 -39.14
C LYS A 90 24.72 -11.64 -39.78
N GLN A 91 24.44 -10.50 -39.20
CA GLN A 91 24.96 -9.22 -39.69
C GLN A 91 26.48 -9.13 -39.58
N LEU A 92 27.09 -9.74 -38.56
CA LEU A 92 28.56 -9.84 -38.45
C LEU A 92 29.18 -10.72 -39.54
N GLU A 93 28.52 -11.83 -39.93
CA GLU A 93 28.97 -12.72 -40.99
C GLU A 93 28.83 -12.10 -42.37
N GLU A 94 27.84 -11.22 -42.56
CA GLU A 94 27.64 -10.49 -43.82
C GLU A 94 28.70 -9.36 -44.05
N LEU A 95 29.39 -8.93 -42.97
CA LEU A 95 30.47 -7.96 -43.05
C LEU A 95 31.78 -8.62 -43.44
N GLY A 96 32.47 -8.05 -44.42
CA GLY A 96 33.78 -8.52 -44.90
C GLY A 96 34.94 -8.11 -43.96
N TRP A 97 36.17 -8.33 -44.43
CA TRP A 97 37.39 -7.97 -43.68
C TRP A 97 37.99 -6.64 -44.16
N SER A 98 37.18 -5.76 -44.71
CA SER A 98 37.60 -4.40 -45.07
C SER A 98 37.81 -3.50 -43.81
N PRO A 99 38.72 -2.52 -43.85
CA PRO A 99 38.86 -1.58 -42.74
C PRO A 99 37.56 -0.85 -42.38
N SER A 100 36.70 -0.58 -43.35
CA SER A 100 35.35 0.00 -43.12
C SER A 100 34.44 -0.97 -42.39
N ASP A 101 34.51 -2.26 -42.68
CA ASP A 101 33.68 -3.31 -42.07
C ASP A 101 34.10 -3.55 -40.61
N MET A 102 35.41 -3.47 -40.31
CA MET A 102 35.93 -3.51 -38.95
C MET A 102 35.40 -2.36 -38.08
N VAL A 103 35.31 -1.13 -38.62
CA VAL A 103 34.72 0.00 -37.89
C VAL A 103 33.23 -0.21 -37.64
N THR A 104 32.51 -0.75 -38.61
CA THR A 104 31.07 -1.09 -38.48
C THR A 104 30.87 -2.17 -37.44
N MET A 105 31.67 -3.23 -37.46
CA MET A 105 31.64 -4.29 -36.44
C MET A 105 31.86 -3.70 -35.02
N ALA A 106 32.89 -2.86 -34.84
CA ALA A 106 33.14 -2.21 -33.58
C ALA A 106 31.96 -1.35 -33.12
N GLY A 107 31.34 -0.60 -34.04
CA GLY A 107 30.12 0.16 -33.79
C GLY A 107 28.97 -0.70 -33.29
N MET A 108 28.69 -1.83 -33.95
CA MET A 108 27.63 -2.77 -33.55
C MET A 108 27.85 -3.35 -32.15
N TYR A 109 29.09 -3.70 -31.78
CA TYR A 109 29.42 -4.14 -30.43
C TYR A 109 29.21 -3.03 -29.39
N ILE A 110 29.60 -1.82 -29.70
CA ILE A 110 29.41 -0.65 -28.81
C ILE A 110 27.91 -0.35 -28.64
N ASP A 111 27.13 -0.32 -29.73
CA ASP A 111 25.71 -0.04 -29.71
C ASP A 111 24.95 -1.09 -28.89
N ARG A 112 25.27 -2.36 -29.10
CA ARG A 112 24.69 -3.46 -28.31
C ARG A 112 25.08 -3.39 -26.84
N GLY A 113 26.36 -3.08 -26.56
CA GLY A 113 26.84 -2.86 -25.18
C GLY A 113 26.11 -1.70 -24.51
N MET A 114 25.92 -0.59 -25.23
CA MET A 114 25.21 0.58 -24.74
C MET A 114 23.71 0.31 -24.52
N TYR A 115 23.07 -0.44 -25.42
CA TYR A 115 21.69 -0.88 -25.26
C TYR A 115 21.50 -1.74 -23.99
N ASN A 116 22.36 -2.75 -23.82
CA ASN A 116 22.33 -3.63 -22.64
C ASN A 116 22.61 -2.84 -21.36
N MET A 117 23.53 -1.91 -21.39
CA MET A 117 23.81 -1.03 -20.24
C MET A 117 22.62 -0.16 -19.90
N LYS A 118 21.97 0.46 -20.89
CA LYS A 118 20.74 1.26 -20.66
C LYS A 118 19.62 0.41 -20.10
N LYS A 119 19.45 -0.83 -20.59
CA LYS A 119 18.46 -1.77 -20.07
C LYS A 119 18.77 -2.13 -18.63
N ASN A 120 19.99 -2.55 -18.30
CA ASN A 120 20.39 -2.91 -16.95
C ASN A 120 20.25 -1.73 -15.96
N ILE A 121 20.61 -0.51 -16.38
CA ILE A 121 20.41 0.69 -15.56
C ILE A 121 18.92 0.93 -15.30
N ARG A 122 18.07 0.80 -16.31
CA ARG A 122 16.61 0.95 -16.17
C ARG A 122 16.05 -0.08 -15.20
N ASP A 123 16.44 -1.34 -15.33
CA ASP A 123 15.98 -2.43 -14.48
C ASP A 123 16.48 -2.24 -13.03
N PHE A 124 17.72 -1.85 -12.85
CA PHE A 124 18.30 -1.52 -11.55
C PHE A 124 17.56 -0.37 -10.84
N PHE A 125 17.25 0.72 -11.55
CA PHE A 125 16.45 1.80 -10.96
C PHE A 125 15.03 1.36 -10.62
N ARG A 126 14.44 0.47 -11.43
CA ARG A 126 13.12 -0.11 -11.15
C ARG A 126 13.14 -0.92 -9.87
N GLU A 127 14.12 -1.79 -9.69
CA GLU A 127 14.28 -2.60 -8.47
C GLU A 127 14.48 -1.73 -7.22
N ILE A 128 15.32 -0.69 -7.31
CA ILE A 128 15.52 0.25 -6.20
C ILE A 128 14.22 0.98 -5.85
N LEU A 129 13.47 1.47 -6.84
CA LEU A 129 12.22 2.16 -6.59
C LEU A 129 11.18 1.23 -5.96
N GLU A 130 11.11 -0.02 -6.39
CA GLU A 130 10.22 -1.03 -5.80
C GLU A 130 10.60 -1.30 -4.34
N LEU A 131 11.89 -1.47 -4.05
CA LEU A 131 12.40 -1.67 -2.70
C LEU A 131 12.11 -0.46 -1.79
N LEU A 132 12.30 0.76 -2.29
CA LEU A 132 11.96 1.98 -1.55
C LEU A 132 10.45 2.07 -1.28
N PHE A 133 9.62 1.70 -2.25
CA PHE A 133 8.18 1.67 -2.08
C PHE A 133 7.74 0.66 -1.02
N GLN A 134 8.31 -0.55 -1.04
CA GLN A 134 8.05 -1.58 -0.03
C GLN A 134 8.50 -1.13 1.36
N ALA A 135 9.67 -0.52 1.46
CA ALA A 135 10.17 0.03 2.72
C ALA A 135 9.26 1.14 3.28
N ALA A 136 8.79 2.04 2.42
CA ALA A 136 7.85 3.09 2.81
C ALA A 136 6.50 2.50 3.30
N ALA A 137 5.98 1.48 2.62
CA ALA A 137 4.76 0.78 3.03
C ALA A 137 4.91 0.13 4.40
N LEU A 138 6.05 -0.52 4.69
CA LEU A 138 6.35 -1.10 6.00
C LEU A 138 6.41 -0.05 7.11
N VAL A 139 7.01 1.12 6.85
CA VAL A 139 7.05 2.22 7.82
C VAL A 139 5.65 2.71 8.13
N ILE A 140 4.81 2.93 7.10
CA ILE A 140 3.42 3.38 7.27
C ILE A 140 2.63 2.36 8.10
N ASP A 141 2.74 1.07 7.79
CA ASP A 141 2.04 0.00 8.53
C ASP A 141 2.50 -0.08 10.00
N THR A 142 3.79 0.09 10.25
CA THR A 142 4.35 0.10 11.60
C THR A 142 3.82 1.28 12.42
N VAL A 143 3.82 2.48 11.83
CA VAL A 143 3.28 3.70 12.47
C VAL A 143 1.79 3.55 12.73
N ARG A 144 1.02 3.05 11.77
CA ARG A 144 -0.40 2.75 11.92
C ARG A 144 -0.65 1.80 13.10
N THR A 145 0.05 0.68 13.13
CA THR A 145 -0.08 -0.33 14.20
C THR A 145 0.24 0.27 15.56
N PHE A 146 1.31 1.07 15.65
CA PHE A 146 1.68 1.76 16.88
C PHE A 146 0.56 2.69 17.37
N PHE A 147 0.00 3.52 16.50
CA PHE A 147 -1.11 4.40 16.89
C PHE A 147 -2.36 3.63 17.31
N LEU A 148 -2.70 2.52 16.64
CA LEU A 148 -3.83 1.69 17.03
C LEU A 148 -3.64 1.06 18.41
N VAL A 149 -2.43 0.59 18.73
CA VAL A 149 -2.10 0.06 20.06
C VAL A 149 -2.22 1.13 21.14
N VAL A 150 -1.68 2.33 20.89
CA VAL A 150 -1.79 3.45 21.83
C VAL A 150 -3.26 3.85 22.05
N LEU A 151 -4.05 3.94 20.98
CA LEU A 151 -5.48 4.23 21.07
C LEU A 151 -6.25 3.13 21.80
N ALA A 152 -5.89 1.86 21.60
CA ALA A 152 -6.51 0.75 22.31
C ALA A 152 -6.24 0.79 23.83
N ILE A 153 -5.02 1.16 24.24
CA ILE A 153 -4.66 1.31 25.66
C ILE A 153 -5.35 2.53 26.28
N LEU A 154 -5.44 3.65 25.55
CA LEU A 154 -6.08 4.87 26.03
C LEU A 154 -7.62 4.82 25.95
N GLY A 155 -8.19 3.85 25.25
CA GLY A 155 -9.63 3.73 25.05
C GLY A 155 -10.41 3.68 26.37
N PRO A 156 -10.13 2.77 27.30
CA PRO A 156 -10.84 2.68 28.57
C PRO A 156 -10.82 3.98 29.37
N ILE A 157 -9.72 4.72 29.29
CA ILE A 157 -9.57 6.03 29.93
C ILE A 157 -10.49 7.06 29.27
N ALA A 158 -10.54 7.11 27.93
CA ALA A 158 -11.43 7.99 27.20
C ALA A 158 -12.91 7.71 27.50
N PHE A 159 -13.28 6.42 27.62
CA PHE A 159 -14.62 6.01 28.00
C PHE A 159 -14.95 6.41 29.45
N ALA A 160 -14.03 6.22 30.39
CA ALA A 160 -14.22 6.62 31.79
C ALA A 160 -14.41 8.14 31.91
N LEU A 161 -13.61 8.94 31.22
CA LEU A 161 -13.72 10.40 31.22
C LEU A 161 -15.07 10.87 30.64
N SER A 162 -15.59 10.19 29.64
CA SER A 162 -16.86 10.57 28.99
C SER A 162 -18.09 10.47 29.89
N VAL A 163 -17.98 9.84 31.08
CA VAL A 163 -19.07 9.77 32.07
C VAL A 163 -19.28 11.13 32.73
N TRP A 164 -18.22 11.93 32.92
CA TRP A 164 -18.32 13.23 33.55
C TRP A 164 -18.90 14.31 32.62
N ASP A 165 -19.72 15.15 33.20
CA ASP A 165 -20.27 16.30 32.49
C ASP A 165 -19.16 17.24 32.05
N GLY A 166 -19.21 17.63 30.77
CA GLY A 166 -18.17 18.44 30.12
C GLY A 166 -17.16 17.64 29.30
N PHE A 167 -16.96 16.32 29.54
CA PHE A 167 -16.04 15.47 28.80
C PHE A 167 -16.72 14.48 27.84
N GLN A 168 -18.02 14.68 27.59
CA GLN A 168 -18.83 13.77 26.77
C GLN A 168 -18.31 13.61 25.33
N ASN A 169 -17.68 14.66 24.77
CA ASN A 169 -17.10 14.64 23.43
C ASN A 169 -15.82 13.79 23.32
N THR A 170 -15.19 13.43 24.43
CA THR A 170 -13.95 12.64 24.44
C THR A 170 -14.15 11.27 23.80
N LEU A 171 -15.30 10.64 24.06
CA LEU A 171 -15.66 9.36 23.46
C LEU A 171 -15.76 9.46 21.93
N THR A 172 -16.51 10.45 21.44
CA THR A 172 -16.70 10.65 20.00
C THR A 172 -15.38 10.96 19.31
N GLN A 173 -14.54 11.80 19.92
CA GLN A 173 -13.22 12.13 19.38
C GLN A 173 -12.31 10.91 19.34
N TRP A 174 -12.34 10.06 20.37
CA TRP A 174 -11.56 8.83 20.41
C TRP A 174 -12.00 7.86 19.30
N ILE A 175 -13.32 7.63 19.13
CA ILE A 175 -13.86 6.78 18.06
C ILE A 175 -13.44 7.31 16.69
N CYS A 176 -13.62 8.61 16.44
CA CYS A 176 -13.23 9.21 15.17
C CYS A 176 -11.73 9.03 14.87
N ARG A 177 -10.87 9.22 15.86
CA ARG A 177 -9.42 9.01 15.71
C ARG A 177 -9.07 7.54 15.45
N TYR A 178 -9.74 6.62 16.14
CA TYR A 178 -9.53 5.20 15.94
C TYR A 178 -9.89 4.78 14.51
N ILE A 179 -11.05 5.22 14.00
CA ILE A 179 -11.50 4.95 12.63
C ILE A 179 -10.54 5.59 11.59
N GLN A 180 -10.06 6.79 11.87
CA GLN A 180 -9.16 7.52 10.96
C GLN A 180 -7.80 6.83 10.81
N VAL A 181 -7.31 6.17 11.85
CA VAL A 181 -6.02 5.46 11.84
C VAL A 181 -6.16 4.03 11.30
N TYR A 182 -7.32 3.40 11.54
CA TYR A 182 -7.59 2.03 11.10
C TYR A 182 -7.67 1.92 9.58
#